data_f5450721b5f80e60e53203bd9169e5cb
#
_entry.id   f5450721b5f80e60e53203bd9169e5cb
#
_cell.length_a   1.000
_cell.length_b   1.000
_cell.length_c   1.000
_cell.angle_alpha   90.00
_cell.angle_beta   90.00
_cell.angle_gamma   90.00
#
_symmetry.space_group_name_H-M   'P 1'
#
loop_
_entity.id
_entity.type
_entity.pdbx_description
1 polymer ?
#
loop_
_entity_poly.entity_id
_entity_poly.type
_entity_poly.pdbx_seq_one_letter_code
_entity_poly.pdbx_strand_id
1 'polypeptide(L)'
;MSVVLLGEGEAFHKGKRISATEALNIAGLAPIALAPKEGLALLNGTQASTAFALQGLFYTENALYSAIGIGALTVEAALGSRVPFDARIHEVRGHKSQSDVAEAFRRLLASSEIGRSHQGCEKVQDPYSLRCQPQVMGASLQQMRYAQEILVIEANGVSDNPLVFVDSIDQTAGYILSGGNFHAETVAMAADM
;
A
#
# COMPACT_ATOMS: atom_id res chain seq x y z
N MET A 1 -3.10 14.65 -17.15
CA MET A 1 -4.31 14.33 -16.34
C MET A 1 -5.04 15.60 -15.89
N SER A 2 -4.37 16.60 -15.32
CA SER A 2 -5.03 17.79 -14.76
C SER A 2 -5.87 18.60 -15.75
N VAL A 3 -5.48 18.68 -17.03
CA VAL A 3 -6.24 19.42 -18.07
C VAL A 3 -7.66 18.88 -18.27
N VAL A 4 -7.91 17.59 -18.01
CA VAL A 4 -9.25 16.99 -18.11
C VAL A 4 -10.21 17.63 -17.10
N LEU A 5 -9.72 18.01 -15.91
CA LEU A 5 -10.52 18.68 -14.89
C LEU A 5 -10.97 20.09 -15.33
N LEU A 6 -10.22 20.70 -16.28
CA LEU A 6 -10.56 22.02 -16.87
C LEU A 6 -11.51 21.90 -18.07
N GLY A 7 -11.91 20.69 -18.44
CA GLY A 7 -12.72 20.40 -19.63
C GLY A 7 -11.91 20.37 -20.93
N GLU A 8 -10.57 20.33 -20.84
CA GLU A 8 -9.66 20.32 -21.98
C GLU A 8 -8.99 18.96 -22.18
N GLY A 9 -8.57 18.68 -23.43
CA GLY A 9 -7.93 17.42 -23.78
C GLY A 9 -8.95 16.28 -23.93
N GLU A 10 -8.51 15.06 -23.66
CA GLU A 10 -9.28 13.82 -23.95
C GLU A 10 -9.16 12.83 -22.79
N ALA A 11 -10.17 11.96 -22.67
CA ALA A 11 -10.23 10.87 -21.72
C ALA A 11 -10.69 9.57 -22.40
N PHE A 12 -10.49 8.45 -21.74
CA PHE A 12 -11.04 7.17 -22.17
C PHE A 12 -12.30 6.82 -21.38
N HIS A 13 -13.38 6.50 -22.08
CA HIS A 13 -14.61 5.95 -21.51
C HIS A 13 -14.99 4.67 -22.26
N LYS A 14 -15.09 3.54 -21.54
CA LYS A 14 -15.42 2.21 -22.12
C LYS A 14 -14.57 1.85 -23.34
N GLY A 15 -13.28 2.16 -23.28
CA GLY A 15 -12.29 1.88 -24.33
C GLY A 15 -12.32 2.85 -25.52
N LYS A 16 -13.16 3.91 -25.50
CA LYS A 16 -13.22 4.94 -26.54
C LYS A 16 -12.61 6.25 -26.05
N ARG A 17 -11.87 6.93 -26.94
CA ARG A 17 -11.40 8.31 -26.72
C ARG A 17 -12.58 9.26 -26.90
N ILE A 18 -12.81 10.10 -25.91
CA ILE A 18 -13.85 11.13 -25.91
C ILE A 18 -13.24 12.45 -25.45
N SER A 19 -13.89 13.59 -25.71
CA SER A 19 -13.43 14.87 -25.18
C SER A 19 -13.54 14.93 -23.66
N ALA A 20 -12.68 15.75 -23.03
CA ALA A 20 -12.72 15.97 -21.59
C ALA A 20 -14.10 16.51 -21.14
N THR A 21 -14.69 17.41 -21.91
CA THR A 21 -16.03 17.95 -21.61
C THR A 21 -17.10 16.86 -21.61
N GLU A 22 -17.07 15.96 -22.60
CA GLU A 22 -17.99 14.82 -22.64
C GLU A 22 -17.77 13.86 -21.48
N ALA A 23 -16.50 13.58 -21.13
CA ALA A 23 -16.14 12.74 -19.99
C ALA A 23 -16.64 13.31 -18.66
N LEU A 24 -16.47 14.62 -18.44
CA LEU A 24 -16.97 15.30 -17.25
C LEU A 24 -18.51 15.26 -17.19
N ASN A 25 -19.19 15.50 -18.30
CA ASN A 25 -20.65 15.40 -18.38
C ASN A 25 -21.15 13.99 -18.02
N ILE A 26 -20.50 12.93 -18.55
CA ILE A 26 -20.81 11.54 -18.20
C ILE A 26 -20.61 11.27 -16.71
N ALA A 27 -19.59 11.88 -16.11
CA ALA A 27 -19.31 11.77 -14.68
C ALA A 27 -20.22 12.63 -13.80
N GLY A 28 -21.07 13.48 -14.37
CA GLY A 28 -21.90 14.43 -13.63
C GLY A 28 -21.12 15.57 -13.01
N LEU A 29 -19.97 15.91 -13.59
CA LEU A 29 -19.06 16.95 -13.11
C LEU A 29 -19.03 18.14 -14.09
N ALA A 30 -18.83 19.34 -13.55
CA ALA A 30 -18.53 20.54 -14.32
C ALA A 30 -17.01 20.75 -14.38
N PRO A 31 -16.50 21.38 -15.47
CA PRO A 31 -15.13 21.85 -15.48
C PRO A 31 -14.84 22.81 -14.32
N ILE A 32 -13.68 22.66 -13.69
CA ILE A 32 -13.26 23.57 -12.62
C ILE A 32 -12.67 24.86 -13.20
N ALA A 33 -12.92 25.97 -12.53
CA ALA A 33 -12.24 27.22 -12.78
C ALA A 33 -11.12 27.36 -11.75
N LEU A 34 -9.87 27.54 -12.20
CA LEU A 34 -8.72 27.65 -11.32
C LEU A 34 -8.66 29.04 -10.69
N ALA A 35 -8.52 29.08 -9.38
CA ALA A 35 -8.16 30.27 -8.62
C ALA A 35 -6.64 30.56 -8.72
N PRO A 36 -6.17 31.73 -8.27
CA PRO A 36 -4.75 32.04 -8.22
C PRO A 36 -3.94 30.94 -7.53
N LYS A 37 -2.79 30.57 -8.13
CA LYS A 37 -1.87 29.52 -7.70
C LYS A 37 -2.33 28.06 -7.92
N GLU A 38 -3.61 27.77 -8.09
CA GLU A 38 -4.12 26.38 -8.23
C GLU A 38 -3.57 25.66 -9.46
N GLY A 39 -3.28 26.38 -10.55
CA GLY A 39 -2.65 25.79 -11.73
C GLY A 39 -1.30 25.17 -11.44
N LEU A 40 -0.46 25.83 -10.63
CA LEU A 40 0.82 25.27 -10.19
C LEU A 40 0.62 24.13 -9.20
N ALA A 41 -0.32 24.25 -8.27
CA ALA A 41 -0.63 23.23 -7.28
C ALA A 41 -1.05 21.88 -7.90
N LEU A 42 -1.71 21.91 -9.06
CA LEU A 42 -2.06 20.69 -9.82
C LEU A 42 -0.85 19.98 -10.47
N LEU A 43 0.28 20.64 -10.60
CA LEU A 43 1.46 20.13 -11.30
C LEU A 43 2.63 19.84 -10.36
N ASN A 44 2.86 20.75 -9.42
CA ASN A 44 4.06 20.80 -8.60
C ASN A 44 3.81 20.22 -7.20
N GLY A 45 3.64 18.91 -7.15
CA GLY A 45 3.44 18.20 -5.90
C GLY A 45 3.61 16.69 -6.08
N THR A 46 3.39 15.93 -5.02
CA THR A 46 3.61 14.48 -4.98
C THR A 46 2.35 13.66 -5.28
N GLN A 47 1.24 14.30 -5.66
CA GLN A 47 -0.07 13.67 -5.82
C GLN A 47 -0.04 12.43 -6.73
N ALA A 48 0.59 12.56 -7.91
CA ALA A 48 0.64 11.48 -8.88
C ALA A 48 1.50 10.31 -8.40
N SER A 49 2.69 10.57 -7.87
CA SER A 49 3.59 9.55 -7.33
C SER A 49 2.96 8.85 -6.13
N THR A 50 2.33 9.58 -5.22
CA THR A 50 1.63 9.03 -4.06
C THR A 50 0.44 8.15 -4.48
N ALA A 51 -0.34 8.57 -5.48
CA ALA A 51 -1.44 7.77 -6.02
C ALA A 51 -0.96 6.45 -6.62
N PHE A 52 0.14 6.46 -7.39
CA PHE A 52 0.74 5.25 -7.95
C PHE A 52 1.31 4.35 -6.85
N ALA A 53 1.97 4.91 -5.84
CA ALA A 53 2.52 4.15 -4.72
C ALA A 53 1.41 3.50 -3.87
N LEU A 54 0.31 4.20 -3.60
CA LEU A 54 -0.87 3.63 -2.94
C LEU A 54 -1.50 2.49 -3.74
N GLN A 55 -1.62 2.65 -5.06
CA GLN A 55 -2.12 1.57 -5.92
C GLN A 55 -1.18 0.36 -5.89
N GLY A 56 0.14 0.60 -5.91
CA GLY A 56 1.16 -0.44 -5.74
C GLY A 56 1.03 -1.17 -4.40
N LEU A 57 0.83 -0.42 -3.31
CA LEU A 57 0.60 -0.97 -1.97
C LEU A 57 -0.62 -1.90 -1.93
N PHE A 58 -1.75 -1.51 -2.52
CA PHE A 58 -2.95 -2.36 -2.59
C PHE A 58 -2.72 -3.65 -3.37
N TYR A 59 -1.98 -3.59 -4.47
CA TYR A 59 -1.62 -4.80 -5.22
C TYR A 59 -0.68 -5.71 -4.43
N THR A 60 0.29 -5.13 -3.73
CA THR A 60 1.24 -5.88 -2.90
C THR A 60 0.53 -6.54 -1.70
N GLU A 61 -0.44 -5.86 -1.09
CA GLU A 61 -1.28 -6.42 -0.03
C GLU A 61 -2.06 -7.66 -0.52
N ASN A 62 -2.72 -7.56 -1.66
CA ASN A 62 -3.42 -8.70 -2.28
C ASN A 62 -2.46 -9.85 -2.62
N ALA A 63 -1.26 -9.54 -3.11
CA ALA A 63 -0.23 -10.53 -3.39
C ALA A 63 0.23 -11.25 -2.11
N LEU A 64 0.43 -10.52 -1.01
CA LEU A 64 0.81 -11.09 0.28
C LEU A 64 -0.27 -12.02 0.85
N TYR A 65 -1.54 -11.61 0.81
CA TYR A 65 -2.64 -12.48 1.26
C TYR A 65 -2.72 -13.76 0.42
N SER A 66 -2.54 -13.64 -0.89
CA SER A 66 -2.48 -14.79 -1.79
C SER A 66 -1.29 -15.69 -1.47
N ALA A 67 -0.11 -15.11 -1.22
CA ALA A 67 1.09 -15.84 -0.85
C ALA A 67 0.93 -16.62 0.46
N ILE A 68 0.29 -16.05 1.47
CA ILE A 68 -0.01 -16.73 2.74
C ILE A 68 -0.94 -17.93 2.49
N GLY A 69 -2.00 -17.75 1.70
CA GLY A 69 -2.92 -18.83 1.35
C GLY A 69 -2.23 -19.95 0.56
N ILE A 70 -1.46 -19.60 -0.47
CA ILE A 70 -0.67 -20.56 -1.27
C ILE A 70 0.39 -21.25 -0.40
N GLY A 71 1.03 -20.50 0.50
CA GLY A 71 1.99 -21.04 1.45
C GLY A 71 1.38 -22.12 2.36
N ALA A 72 0.18 -21.86 2.90
CA ALA A 72 -0.55 -22.85 3.69
C ALA A 72 -0.90 -24.11 2.88
N LEU A 73 -1.40 -23.94 1.65
CA LEU A 73 -1.65 -25.05 0.73
C LEU A 73 -0.39 -25.84 0.41
N THR A 74 0.75 -25.16 0.27
CA THR A 74 2.04 -25.81 0.01
C THR A 74 2.48 -26.67 1.20
N VAL A 75 2.28 -26.18 2.44
CA VAL A 75 2.54 -26.96 3.65
C VAL A 75 1.68 -28.22 3.67
N GLU A 76 0.39 -28.12 3.37
CA GLU A 76 -0.53 -29.24 3.28
C GLU A 76 -0.09 -30.26 2.21
N ALA A 77 0.13 -29.81 0.99
CA ALA A 77 0.49 -30.65 -0.16
C ALA A 77 1.82 -31.41 0.05
N ALA A 78 2.76 -30.78 0.78
CA ALA A 78 4.06 -31.38 1.09
C ALA A 78 4.06 -32.23 2.38
N LEU A 79 2.91 -32.40 3.05
CA LEU A 79 2.80 -33.05 4.36
C LEU A 79 3.73 -32.39 5.37
N GLY A 80 3.79 -31.05 5.37
CA GLY A 80 4.66 -30.25 6.22
C GLY A 80 4.15 -30.17 7.66
N SER A 81 5.08 -29.99 8.59
CA SER A 81 4.78 -29.82 10.01
C SER A 81 4.16 -28.44 10.30
N ARG A 82 3.20 -28.40 11.22
CA ARG A 82 2.62 -27.16 11.75
C ARG A 82 3.40 -26.57 12.93
N VAL A 83 4.35 -27.34 13.48
CA VAL A 83 5.19 -26.91 14.61
C VAL A 83 5.90 -25.58 14.36
N PRO A 84 6.45 -25.29 13.16
CA PRO A 84 7.11 -24.02 12.89
C PRO A 84 6.21 -22.78 13.02
N PHE A 85 4.89 -22.94 13.07
CA PHE A 85 3.91 -21.84 13.21
C PHE A 85 3.45 -21.64 14.66
N ASP A 86 4.01 -22.37 15.64
CA ASP A 86 3.67 -22.23 17.08
C ASP A 86 3.93 -20.79 17.53
N ALA A 87 2.96 -20.21 18.25
CA ALA A 87 3.01 -18.82 18.69
C ALA A 87 4.28 -18.48 19.48
N ARG A 88 4.70 -19.38 20.35
CA ARG A 88 5.85 -19.20 21.24
C ARG A 88 7.15 -18.93 20.48
N ILE A 89 7.32 -19.56 19.30
CA ILE A 89 8.51 -19.37 18.44
C ILE A 89 8.60 -17.91 17.98
N HIS A 90 7.47 -17.31 17.64
CA HIS A 90 7.38 -15.97 17.06
C HIS A 90 7.34 -14.88 18.15
N GLU A 91 6.74 -15.17 19.29
CA GLU A 91 6.70 -14.29 20.46
C GLU A 91 8.10 -14.01 20.99
N VAL A 92 8.93 -15.05 21.19
CA VAL A 92 10.31 -14.87 21.68
C VAL A 92 11.23 -14.17 20.68
N ARG A 93 10.88 -14.18 19.39
CA ARG A 93 11.57 -13.45 18.34
C ARG A 93 11.25 -11.96 18.35
N GLY A 94 10.03 -11.57 18.76
CA GLY A 94 9.62 -10.20 18.98
C GLY A 94 9.18 -9.41 17.74
N HIS A 95 9.24 -9.99 16.53
CA HIS A 95 8.78 -9.33 15.30
C HIS A 95 7.26 -9.49 15.13
N LYS A 96 6.50 -8.41 15.36
CA LYS A 96 5.03 -8.42 15.30
C LYS A 96 4.49 -8.95 13.97
N SER A 97 5.04 -8.48 12.85
CA SER A 97 4.59 -8.91 11.51
C SER A 97 4.84 -10.39 11.25
N GLN A 98 5.94 -10.95 11.77
CA GLN A 98 6.21 -12.39 11.72
C GLN A 98 5.17 -13.17 12.54
N SER A 99 4.82 -12.68 13.73
CA SER A 99 3.79 -13.30 14.59
C SER A 99 2.43 -13.29 13.92
N ASP A 100 2.05 -12.21 13.24
CA ASP A 100 0.79 -12.08 12.53
C ASP A 100 0.68 -13.07 11.36
N VAL A 101 1.76 -13.22 10.59
CA VAL A 101 1.81 -14.22 9.51
C VAL A 101 1.71 -15.65 10.08
N ALA A 102 2.44 -15.95 11.16
CA ALA A 102 2.35 -17.26 11.81
C ALA A 102 0.94 -17.55 12.35
N GLU A 103 0.26 -16.54 12.87
CA GLU A 103 -1.14 -16.66 13.28
C GLU A 103 -2.05 -16.97 12.11
N ALA A 104 -1.87 -16.31 10.96
CA ALA A 104 -2.64 -16.60 9.76
C ALA A 104 -2.45 -18.06 9.30
N PHE A 105 -1.22 -18.58 9.30
CA PHE A 105 -0.95 -19.98 9.02
C PHE A 105 -1.65 -20.91 10.01
N ARG A 106 -1.58 -20.62 11.32
CA ARG A 106 -2.27 -21.45 12.34
C ARG A 106 -3.78 -21.50 12.10
N ARG A 107 -4.40 -20.36 11.73
CA ARG A 107 -5.83 -20.29 11.42
C ARG A 107 -6.20 -21.08 10.18
N LEU A 108 -5.44 -20.93 9.10
CA LEU A 108 -5.67 -21.63 7.84
C LEU A 108 -5.52 -23.16 8.00
N LEU A 109 -4.56 -23.61 8.79
CA LEU A 109 -4.24 -25.01 8.99
C LEU A 109 -4.98 -25.67 10.17
N ALA A 110 -5.84 -24.94 10.90
CA ALA A 110 -6.43 -25.38 12.17
C ALA A 110 -7.25 -26.68 12.05
N SER A 111 -8.04 -26.81 10.99
CA SER A 111 -8.93 -27.96 10.75
C SER A 111 -8.36 -29.00 9.78
N SER A 112 -7.08 -28.89 9.42
CA SER A 112 -6.46 -29.76 8.44
C SER A 112 -6.51 -31.24 8.84
N GLU A 113 -7.11 -32.08 7.99
CA GLU A 113 -7.08 -33.53 8.11
C GLU A 113 -5.73 -34.09 7.69
N ILE A 114 -5.11 -33.49 6.68
CA ILE A 114 -3.77 -33.83 6.21
C ILE A 114 -2.77 -33.64 7.36
N GLY A 115 -2.81 -32.49 8.03
CA GLY A 115 -1.95 -32.22 9.17
C GLY A 115 -2.18 -33.19 10.35
N ARG A 116 -3.42 -33.67 10.56
CA ARG A 116 -3.71 -34.71 11.57
C ARG A 116 -3.18 -36.07 11.17
N SER A 117 -3.34 -36.46 9.89
CA SER A 117 -2.89 -37.78 9.40
C SER A 117 -1.36 -37.97 9.46
N HIS A 118 -0.62 -36.84 9.51
CA HIS A 118 0.83 -36.83 9.49
C HIS A 118 1.47 -36.55 10.86
N GLN A 119 0.69 -36.61 11.95
CA GLN A 119 1.21 -36.54 13.31
C GLN A 119 2.09 -37.75 13.63
N GLY A 120 3.29 -37.50 14.14
CA GLY A 120 4.24 -38.55 14.45
C GLY A 120 5.19 -38.92 13.29
N CYS A 121 5.31 -38.05 12.28
CA CYS A 121 6.29 -38.18 11.21
C CYS A 121 7.72 -38.28 11.74
N GLU A 122 8.53 -39.15 11.19
CA GLU A 122 9.94 -39.36 11.57
C GLU A 122 10.87 -38.25 11.08
N LYS A 123 10.40 -37.31 10.24
CA LYS A 123 11.20 -36.17 9.78
C LYS A 123 11.54 -35.26 10.97
N VAL A 124 12.81 -34.97 11.14
CA VAL A 124 13.28 -34.09 12.21
C VAL A 124 12.77 -32.65 11.97
N GLN A 125 12.82 -32.17 10.74
CA GLN A 125 12.32 -30.85 10.35
C GLN A 125 12.08 -30.75 8.84
N ASP A 126 11.19 -29.83 8.46
CA ASP A 126 10.95 -29.48 7.07
C ASP A 126 12.04 -28.55 6.51
N PRO A 127 12.19 -28.45 5.17
CA PRO A 127 13.05 -27.48 4.54
C PRO A 127 12.60 -26.04 4.83
N TYR A 128 13.50 -25.07 4.69
CA TYR A 128 13.24 -23.65 4.96
C TYR A 128 12.06 -23.09 4.17
N SER A 129 11.87 -23.54 2.93
CA SER A 129 10.74 -23.16 2.08
C SER A 129 9.36 -23.45 2.68
N LEU A 130 9.26 -24.39 3.59
CA LEU A 130 8.02 -24.70 4.31
C LEU A 130 7.99 -24.06 5.70
N ARG A 131 9.07 -24.20 6.48
CA ARG A 131 9.08 -23.83 7.90
C ARG A 131 9.43 -22.37 8.19
N CYS A 132 10.09 -21.65 7.26
CA CYS A 132 10.50 -20.27 7.45
C CYS A 132 9.57 -19.23 6.78
N GLN A 133 8.39 -19.65 6.33
CA GLN A 133 7.43 -18.74 5.67
C GLN A 133 7.02 -17.56 6.57
N PRO A 134 6.77 -17.73 7.87
CA PRO A 134 6.45 -16.59 8.73
C PRO A 134 7.60 -15.57 8.84
N GLN A 135 8.85 -16.02 8.84
CA GLN A 135 10.01 -15.15 8.89
C GLN A 135 10.15 -14.33 7.61
N VAL A 136 9.98 -14.95 6.45
CA VAL A 136 10.12 -14.31 5.14
C VAL A 136 8.94 -13.37 4.85
N MET A 137 7.71 -13.90 4.90
CA MET A 137 6.50 -13.09 4.64
C MET A 137 6.27 -12.03 5.71
N GLY A 138 6.68 -12.30 6.96
CA GLY A 138 6.63 -11.33 8.05
C GLY A 138 7.58 -10.16 7.84
N ALA A 139 8.76 -10.40 7.26
CA ALA A 139 9.67 -9.33 6.88
C ALA A 139 9.05 -8.45 5.78
N SER A 140 8.46 -9.07 4.75
CA SER A 140 7.74 -8.34 3.69
C SER A 140 6.57 -7.53 4.26
N LEU A 141 5.76 -8.12 5.14
CA LEU A 141 4.65 -7.42 5.82
C LEU A 141 5.14 -6.24 6.65
N GLN A 142 6.31 -6.34 7.27
CA GLN A 142 6.88 -5.23 8.04
C GLN A 142 7.24 -4.04 7.14
N GLN A 143 7.84 -4.29 5.97
CA GLN A 143 8.16 -3.25 5.00
C GLN A 143 6.89 -2.62 4.43
N MET A 144 5.88 -3.42 4.10
CA MET A 144 4.59 -2.91 3.63
C MET A 144 3.92 -1.99 4.66
N ARG A 145 3.95 -2.33 5.94
CA ARG A 145 3.41 -1.50 7.02
C ARG A 145 4.14 -0.17 7.12
N TYR A 146 5.46 -0.20 7.02
CA TYR A 146 6.26 1.02 7.01
C TYR A 146 5.95 1.90 5.79
N ALA A 147 5.88 1.31 4.61
CA ALA A 147 5.48 2.04 3.40
C ALA A 147 4.06 2.63 3.53
N GLN A 148 3.12 1.87 4.09
CA GLN A 148 1.75 2.34 4.35
C GLN A 148 1.74 3.58 5.26
N GLU A 149 2.49 3.57 6.36
CA GLU A 149 2.57 4.71 7.28
C GLU A 149 3.05 5.98 6.56
N ILE A 150 4.12 5.86 5.76
CA ILE A 150 4.66 6.97 4.97
C ILE A 150 3.63 7.48 3.96
N LEU A 151 3.02 6.58 3.19
CA LEU A 151 2.09 6.95 2.14
C LEU A 151 0.80 7.57 2.68
N VAL A 152 0.34 7.16 3.86
CA VAL A 152 -0.81 7.79 4.53
C VAL A 152 -0.47 9.23 4.95
N ILE A 153 0.72 9.46 5.48
CA ILE A 153 1.19 10.82 5.84
C ILE A 153 1.26 11.67 4.58
N GLU A 154 1.90 11.18 3.53
CA GLU A 154 2.09 11.92 2.27
C GLU A 154 0.76 12.23 1.58
N ALA A 155 -0.19 11.29 1.57
CA ALA A 155 -1.51 11.48 0.97
C ALA A 155 -2.37 12.54 1.68
N ASN A 156 -2.07 12.81 2.96
CA ASN A 156 -2.75 13.83 3.76
C ASN A 156 -1.90 15.10 3.96
N GLY A 157 -0.66 15.10 3.48
CA GLY A 157 0.26 16.22 3.58
C GLY A 157 0.01 17.29 2.52
N VAL A 158 0.58 18.47 2.74
CA VAL A 158 0.61 19.54 1.76
C VAL A 158 1.91 19.46 0.98
N SER A 159 1.84 18.95 -0.23
CA SER A 159 2.99 18.74 -1.13
C SER A 159 3.12 19.82 -2.20
N ASP A 160 2.90 21.06 -1.84
CA ASP A 160 2.87 22.22 -2.75
C ASP A 160 4.03 23.19 -2.48
N ASN A 161 4.25 24.12 -3.41
CA ASN A 161 5.19 25.25 -3.28
C ASN A 161 4.83 26.37 -4.26
N PRO A 162 4.89 27.66 -3.84
CA PRO A 162 5.04 28.11 -2.46
C PRO A 162 3.79 27.85 -1.63
N LEU A 163 3.95 27.78 -0.32
CA LEU A 163 2.85 27.61 0.64
C LEU A 163 2.27 28.97 1.04
N VAL A 164 0.94 29.02 1.16
CA VAL A 164 0.21 30.21 1.61
C VAL A 164 -0.31 29.95 3.02
N PHE A 165 0.08 30.80 3.95
CA PHE A 165 -0.40 30.76 5.33
C PHE A 165 -1.20 32.03 5.60
N VAL A 166 -2.45 31.87 5.96
CA VAL A 166 -3.34 32.96 6.32
C VAL A 166 -3.12 33.32 7.80
N ASP A 167 -3.06 34.60 8.12
CA ASP A 167 -2.98 35.04 9.52
C ASP A 167 -4.26 34.64 10.27
N SER A 168 -4.11 34.12 11.48
CA SER A 168 -5.24 33.60 12.26
C SER A 168 -6.15 34.72 12.83
N ILE A 169 -5.64 35.93 12.92
CA ILE A 169 -6.35 37.09 13.47
C ILE A 169 -6.86 37.97 12.33
N ASP A 170 -5.98 38.33 11.39
CA ASP A 170 -6.32 39.10 10.20
C ASP A 170 -6.32 38.22 8.95
N GLN A 171 -7.48 37.74 8.57
CA GLN A 171 -7.65 36.86 7.39
C GLN A 171 -7.35 37.56 6.05
N THR A 172 -7.12 38.88 6.05
CA THR A 172 -6.67 39.65 4.88
C THR A 172 -5.15 39.70 4.75
N ALA A 173 -4.43 39.31 5.81
CA ALA A 173 -2.99 39.21 5.86
C ALA A 173 -2.53 37.74 5.80
N GLY A 174 -1.28 37.50 5.44
CA GLY A 174 -0.70 36.19 5.42
C GLY A 174 0.74 36.17 4.91
N TYR A 175 1.29 34.95 4.82
CA TYR A 175 2.68 34.77 4.40
C TYR A 175 2.72 33.79 3.22
N ILE A 176 3.61 34.06 2.27
CA ILE A 176 3.94 33.14 1.18
C ILE A 176 5.36 32.63 1.44
N LEU A 177 5.49 31.34 1.72
CA LEU A 177 6.77 30.74 2.06
C LEU A 177 7.14 29.68 1.01
N SER A 178 8.36 29.81 0.49
CA SER A 178 8.90 28.86 -0.47
C SER A 178 9.69 27.78 0.25
N GLY A 179 9.39 26.52 -0.04
CA GLY A 179 10.01 25.34 0.56
C GLY A 179 10.16 24.21 -0.47
N GLY A 180 10.32 22.99 0.00
CA GLY A 180 10.59 21.80 -0.81
C GLY A 180 9.55 20.70 -0.68
N ASN A 181 8.33 20.99 -0.24
CA ASN A 181 7.31 19.94 0.03
C ASN A 181 6.84 19.18 -1.21
N PHE A 182 7.19 19.66 -2.40
CA PHE A 182 6.98 18.95 -3.68
C PHE A 182 7.96 17.79 -3.90
N HIS A 183 8.95 17.60 -3.04
CA HIS A 183 9.99 16.59 -3.20
C HIS A 183 9.48 15.21 -2.76
N ALA A 184 9.41 14.27 -3.69
CA ALA A 184 8.80 12.96 -3.48
C ALA A 184 9.77 11.90 -2.93
N GLU A 185 10.87 12.29 -2.29
CA GLU A 185 11.90 11.34 -1.79
C GLU A 185 11.34 10.32 -0.81
N THR A 186 10.45 10.75 0.08
CA THR A 186 9.79 9.84 1.03
C THR A 186 8.97 8.76 0.34
N VAL A 187 8.26 9.12 -0.74
CA VAL A 187 7.49 8.18 -1.58
C VAL A 187 8.43 7.25 -2.34
N ALA A 188 9.52 7.78 -2.90
CA ALA A 188 10.51 7.00 -3.63
C ALA A 188 11.14 5.93 -2.72
N MET A 189 11.61 6.33 -1.54
CA MET A 189 12.21 5.40 -0.57
C MET A 189 11.20 4.35 -0.07
N ALA A 190 9.93 4.73 0.11
CA ALA A 190 8.89 3.78 0.48
C ALA A 190 8.56 2.78 -0.64
N ALA A 191 8.76 3.16 -1.90
CA ALA A 191 8.53 2.29 -3.05
C ALA A 191 9.70 1.34 -3.36
N ASP A 192 10.92 1.69 -2.93
CA ASP A 192 12.15 0.91 -3.17
C ASP A 192 12.35 -0.23 -2.15
N MET A 193 11.57 -0.27 -1.08
CA MET A 193 11.61 -1.30 -0.04
C MET A 193 10.80 -2.53 -0.38
#